data_3ca4f66309cd1f685b450e88184ad507
#
_entry.id   3ca4f66309cd1f685b450e88184ad507
#
_cell.length_a   1.000
_cell.length_b   1.000
_cell.length_c   1.000
_cell.angle_alpha   90.00
_cell.angle_beta   90.00
_cell.angle_gamma   90.00
#
_symmetry.space_group_name_H-M   'P 1'
#
loop_
_entity.id
_entity.type
_entity.pdbx_description
1 polymer ?
#
loop_
_entity_poly.entity_id
_entity_poly.type
_entity_poly.pdbx_seq_one_letter_code
_entity_poly.pdbx_strand_id
1 'polypeptide(L)'
;FPYTTLFRSAYQTKRHVLRNEIFPVNVAYNVVLCAREYVKIENYDRTSAGFRYHARRTAKADKREIYVYVIGEASRAANWELYGYDRPTNPRLKALGDEIVVFRNMLTQSNTTHKSVPMILSSVRTNEHDELFRRKGLPALFNEAGFRTWFLSNQSPQGAMIDKLARDADSLIYMGHPRYDMQLLDTMKRIVEADTENDLLFILHCYGSHFSYHQRYPREAAYFLPDDDVAIERQHKQKIWNAYDNSIRYTDTFLSSVIGYLASLDACSALLYSADHGEDMLDDDRERFLHASPTTTCWQLHVASLAWFSEDYKRVFPQQAAAAASHENAPATTHALFQTIADIARIEADYVYREASLASPSYDTTVRRCYLNDHNRAV
;
A
#
# COMPACT_ATOMS: atom_id res chain seq x y z
N PHE A 1 -26.10 -44.61 -0.38
CA PHE A 1 -24.73 -44.30 0.11
C PHE A 1 -24.72 -42.91 0.74
N PRO A 2 -24.55 -42.76 2.07
CA PRO A 2 -24.65 -41.46 2.75
C PRO A 2 -23.52 -40.49 2.41
N TYR A 3 -22.37 -40.98 1.94
CA TYR A 3 -21.18 -40.15 1.64
C TYR A 3 -21.38 -39.19 0.45
N THR A 4 -22.11 -39.58 -0.56
CA THR A 4 -22.36 -38.73 -1.75
C THR A 4 -23.28 -37.55 -1.45
N THR A 5 -24.20 -37.70 -0.51
CA THR A 5 -25.12 -36.61 -0.08
C THR A 5 -24.42 -35.58 0.79
N LEU A 6 -23.50 -36.01 1.66
CA LEU A 6 -22.67 -35.14 2.50
C LEU A 6 -21.69 -34.30 1.63
N PHE A 7 -21.03 -34.91 0.64
CA PHE A 7 -20.19 -34.21 -0.30
C PHE A 7 -20.97 -33.22 -1.18
N ARG A 8 -22.17 -33.58 -1.60
CA ARG A 8 -23.02 -32.71 -2.40
C ARG A 8 -23.54 -31.50 -1.61
N SER A 9 -23.93 -31.71 -0.36
CA SER A 9 -24.39 -30.65 0.55
C SER A 9 -23.22 -29.72 0.94
N ALA A 10 -22.04 -30.25 1.27
CA ALA A 10 -20.83 -29.49 1.53
C ALA A 10 -20.38 -28.69 0.29
N TYR A 11 -20.50 -29.27 -0.89
CA TYR A 11 -20.16 -28.59 -2.14
C TYR A 11 -21.13 -27.46 -2.50
N GLN A 12 -22.42 -27.61 -2.19
CA GLN A 12 -23.42 -26.58 -2.50
C GLN A 12 -23.43 -25.45 -1.45
N THR A 13 -23.23 -25.76 -0.18
CA THR A 13 -23.34 -24.78 0.92
C THR A 13 -22.00 -24.16 1.34
N LYS A 14 -20.86 -24.84 1.13
CA LYS A 14 -19.53 -24.37 1.60
C LYS A 14 -18.42 -24.70 0.60
N ARG A 15 -18.58 -24.27 -0.64
CA ARG A 15 -17.54 -24.46 -1.70
C ARG A 15 -16.14 -24.01 -1.27
N HIS A 16 -16.08 -23.01 -0.38
CA HIS A 16 -14.85 -22.43 0.18
C HIS A 16 -14.15 -23.39 1.17
N VAL A 17 -14.90 -24.11 1.98
CA VAL A 17 -14.34 -25.07 2.95
C VAL A 17 -13.62 -26.22 2.23
N LEU A 18 -14.20 -26.77 1.16
CA LEU A 18 -13.57 -27.83 0.38
C LEU A 18 -12.21 -27.43 -0.22
N ARG A 19 -12.08 -26.18 -0.62
CA ARG A 19 -10.87 -25.67 -1.29
C ARG A 19 -9.80 -25.21 -0.32
N ASN A 20 -10.19 -24.77 0.86
CA ASN A 20 -9.28 -24.18 1.86
C ASN A 20 -8.90 -25.15 2.97
N GLU A 21 -9.80 -26.04 3.37
CA GLU A 21 -9.65 -26.79 4.61
C GLU A 21 -9.53 -28.32 4.41
N ILE A 22 -9.96 -28.86 3.27
CA ILE A 22 -9.98 -30.33 3.09
C ILE A 22 -8.76 -30.81 2.34
N PHE A 23 -7.80 -31.39 3.09
CA PHE A 23 -6.67 -32.13 2.53
C PHE A 23 -7.13 -33.43 1.86
N PRO A 24 -6.60 -33.80 0.65
CA PRO A 24 -5.61 -33.10 -0.16
C PRO A 24 -6.21 -32.15 -1.24
N VAL A 25 -7.52 -31.91 -1.22
CA VAL A 25 -8.22 -31.11 -2.24
C VAL A 25 -7.71 -29.67 -2.27
N ASN A 26 -7.48 -29.06 -1.10
CA ASN A 26 -6.93 -27.72 -0.97
C ASN A 26 -5.54 -27.62 -1.61
N VAL A 27 -4.67 -28.60 -1.42
CA VAL A 27 -3.33 -28.62 -2.01
C VAL A 27 -3.40 -28.66 -3.53
N ALA A 28 -4.17 -29.59 -4.09
CA ALA A 28 -4.33 -29.70 -5.53
C ALA A 28 -4.93 -28.42 -6.16
N TYR A 29 -5.93 -27.82 -5.50
CA TYR A 29 -6.54 -26.58 -5.94
C TYR A 29 -5.55 -25.40 -5.92
N ASN A 30 -4.80 -25.24 -4.84
CA ASN A 30 -3.82 -24.17 -4.71
C ASN A 30 -2.66 -24.32 -5.70
N VAL A 31 -2.19 -25.55 -5.97
CA VAL A 31 -1.18 -25.78 -7.02
C VAL A 31 -1.69 -25.32 -8.39
N VAL A 32 -2.92 -25.66 -8.74
CA VAL A 32 -3.51 -25.21 -10.02
C VAL A 32 -3.67 -23.69 -10.06
N LEU A 33 -4.08 -23.07 -8.95
CA LEU A 33 -4.21 -21.62 -8.85
C LEU A 33 -2.85 -20.93 -9.02
N CYS A 34 -1.84 -21.38 -8.28
CA CYS A 34 -0.46 -20.84 -8.39
C CYS A 34 0.10 -20.99 -9.81
N ALA A 35 -0.09 -22.16 -10.44
CA ALA A 35 0.37 -22.35 -11.81
C ALA A 35 -0.31 -21.41 -12.81
N ARG A 36 -1.62 -21.16 -12.64
CA ARG A 36 -2.36 -20.20 -13.49
C ARG A 36 -1.86 -18.76 -13.29
N GLU A 37 -1.68 -18.33 -12.05
CA GLU A 37 -1.17 -16.99 -11.74
C GLU A 37 0.27 -16.82 -12.27
N TYR A 38 1.12 -17.82 -12.09
CA TYR A 38 2.47 -17.82 -12.64
C TYR A 38 2.48 -17.62 -14.16
N VAL A 39 1.64 -18.38 -14.89
CA VAL A 39 1.52 -18.23 -16.35
C VAL A 39 1.03 -16.84 -16.76
N LYS A 40 0.12 -16.22 -16.00
CA LYS A 40 -0.33 -14.85 -16.25
C LYS A 40 0.80 -13.84 -16.05
N ILE A 41 1.56 -13.97 -14.95
CA ILE A 41 2.71 -13.11 -14.63
C ILE A 41 3.78 -13.22 -15.73
N GLU A 42 4.14 -14.44 -16.14
CA GLU A 42 5.13 -14.64 -17.20
C GLU A 42 4.69 -14.06 -18.55
N ASN A 43 3.39 -14.07 -18.83
CA ASN A 43 2.85 -13.49 -20.06
C ASN A 43 2.58 -11.98 -19.98
N TYR A 44 2.78 -11.33 -18.82
CA TYR A 44 2.43 -9.93 -18.60
C TYR A 44 3.03 -8.98 -19.65
N ASP A 45 4.32 -9.11 -19.95
CA ASP A 45 5.00 -8.23 -20.89
C ASP A 45 4.36 -8.29 -22.30
N ARG A 46 3.82 -9.45 -22.69
CA ARG A 46 3.09 -9.64 -23.95
C ARG A 46 1.65 -9.11 -23.87
N THR A 47 0.95 -9.39 -22.78
CA THR A 47 -0.47 -9.04 -22.63
C THR A 47 -0.70 -7.56 -22.38
N SER A 48 0.28 -6.86 -21.79
CA SER A 48 0.25 -5.42 -21.53
C SER A 48 0.98 -4.56 -22.58
N ALA A 49 1.63 -5.16 -23.57
CA ALA A 49 2.49 -4.44 -24.54
C ALA A 49 1.76 -3.31 -25.29
N GLY A 50 0.49 -3.54 -25.65
CA GLY A 50 -0.34 -2.56 -26.36
C GLY A 50 -1.12 -1.62 -25.45
N PHE A 51 -1.02 -1.78 -24.12
CA PHE A 51 -1.80 -0.96 -23.20
C PHE A 51 -1.25 0.47 -23.12
N ARG A 52 -2.15 1.45 -23.11
CA ARG A 52 -1.87 2.88 -22.91
C ARG A 52 -2.97 3.48 -22.04
N TYR A 53 -2.59 4.40 -21.18
CA TYR A 53 -3.51 5.22 -20.39
C TYR A 53 -4.04 6.42 -21.16
N HIS A 54 -3.39 6.80 -22.26
CA HIS A 54 -3.65 8.06 -22.98
C HIS A 54 -3.65 9.26 -22.02
N ALA A 55 -2.67 9.24 -21.10
CA ALA A 55 -2.61 10.17 -19.99
C ALA A 55 -2.16 11.56 -20.45
N ARG A 56 -2.78 12.58 -19.86
CA ARG A 56 -2.38 13.98 -20.03
C ARG A 56 -2.57 14.77 -18.75
N ARG A 57 -1.76 15.76 -18.52
CA ARG A 57 -1.95 16.70 -17.42
C ARG A 57 -2.95 17.79 -17.84
N THR A 58 -3.92 18.06 -16.96
CA THR A 58 -4.93 19.13 -17.18
C THR A 58 -4.47 20.48 -16.65
N ALA A 59 -3.53 20.47 -15.71
CA ALA A 59 -2.89 21.67 -15.17
C ALA A 59 -1.47 21.32 -14.71
N LYS A 60 -0.61 22.32 -14.65
CA LYS A 60 0.76 22.24 -14.17
C LYS A 60 1.04 23.45 -13.27
N ALA A 61 1.82 23.25 -12.20
CA ALA A 61 2.34 24.36 -11.41
C ALA A 61 3.43 25.13 -12.17
N ASP A 62 3.63 26.41 -11.81
CA ASP A 62 4.75 27.19 -12.34
C ASP A 62 6.10 26.70 -11.81
N LYS A 63 6.09 26.07 -10.64
CA LYS A 63 7.23 25.41 -10.03
C LYS A 63 7.31 23.94 -10.43
N ARG A 64 8.48 23.35 -10.26
CA ARG A 64 8.70 21.91 -10.37
C ARG A 64 7.74 21.14 -9.46
N GLU A 65 7.21 20.04 -9.97
CA GLU A 65 6.31 19.16 -9.23
C GLU A 65 7.02 17.88 -8.77
N ILE A 66 6.91 17.57 -7.49
CA ILE A 66 7.51 16.34 -6.90
C ILE A 66 6.46 15.62 -6.08
N TYR A 67 6.02 14.48 -6.58
CA TYR A 67 5.03 13.64 -5.90
C TYR A 67 5.69 12.38 -5.36
N VAL A 68 5.33 12.02 -4.15
CA VAL A 68 5.85 10.84 -3.46
C VAL A 68 4.71 9.93 -3.05
N TYR A 69 4.74 8.70 -3.56
CA TYR A 69 3.82 7.67 -3.14
C TYR A 69 4.56 6.63 -2.31
N VAL A 70 4.26 6.55 -1.02
CA VAL A 70 4.89 5.62 -0.08
C VAL A 70 3.98 4.44 0.14
N ILE A 71 4.46 3.24 -0.20
CA ILE A 71 3.79 1.97 0.09
C ILE A 71 4.45 1.38 1.32
N GLY A 72 3.72 1.41 2.45
CA GLY A 72 4.13 0.78 3.71
C GLY A 72 3.86 -0.73 3.67
N GLU A 73 4.47 -1.46 4.60
CA GLU A 73 4.35 -2.90 4.72
C GLU A 73 3.77 -3.27 6.09
N ALA A 74 2.76 -4.13 6.12
CA ALA A 74 2.21 -4.79 7.31
C ALA A 74 1.80 -3.82 8.44
N SER A 75 1.37 -2.59 8.14
CA SER A 75 1.13 -1.55 9.14
C SER A 75 -0.36 -1.30 9.38
N ARG A 76 -0.94 -2.01 10.37
CA ARG A 76 -2.35 -1.91 10.72
C ARG A 76 -2.68 -0.59 11.44
N ALA A 77 -3.81 -0.01 11.14
CA ALA A 77 -4.28 1.24 11.74
C ALA A 77 -4.42 1.15 13.28
N ALA A 78 -4.79 -0.02 13.80
CA ALA A 78 -5.05 -0.24 15.23
C ALA A 78 -3.84 0.03 16.17
N ASN A 79 -2.61 0.06 15.64
CA ASN A 79 -1.40 0.38 16.42
C ASN A 79 -0.86 1.79 16.13
N TRP A 80 -1.60 2.62 15.41
CA TRP A 80 -1.22 4.00 15.16
C TRP A 80 -1.89 4.96 16.16
N GLU A 81 -1.11 5.77 16.85
CA GLU A 81 -1.62 6.83 17.75
C GLU A 81 -2.59 7.76 17.03
N LEU A 82 -2.33 8.05 15.75
CA LEU A 82 -3.22 8.87 14.89
C LEU A 82 -4.62 8.27 14.70
N TYR A 83 -4.80 6.98 14.94
CA TYR A 83 -6.08 6.28 14.88
C TYR A 83 -6.68 6.01 16.28
N GLY A 84 -6.10 6.59 17.33
CA GLY A 84 -6.60 6.46 18.70
C GLY A 84 -5.95 5.34 19.51
N TYR A 85 -4.82 4.81 19.06
CA TYR A 85 -4.04 3.88 19.88
C TYR A 85 -3.39 4.60 21.06
N ASP A 86 -3.41 4.00 22.25
CA ASP A 86 -2.99 4.64 23.51
C ASP A 86 -1.46 4.83 23.62
N ARG A 87 -0.68 4.11 22.81
CA ARG A 87 0.78 4.21 22.84
C ARG A 87 1.30 5.24 21.83
N PRO A 88 2.35 6.03 22.17
CA PRO A 88 2.89 7.08 21.30
C PRO A 88 3.72 6.49 20.14
N THR A 89 3.06 5.87 19.18
CA THR A 89 3.68 5.28 18.00
C THR A 89 3.90 6.28 16.86
N ASN A 90 3.18 7.41 16.85
CA ASN A 90 3.29 8.43 15.78
C ASN A 90 3.50 9.85 16.32
N PRO A 91 4.46 10.11 17.23
CA PRO A 91 4.59 11.42 17.87
C PRO A 91 5.00 12.55 16.91
N ARG A 92 5.78 12.23 15.87
CA ARG A 92 6.24 13.22 14.88
C ARG A 92 5.16 13.60 13.90
N LEU A 93 4.45 12.63 13.34
CA LEU A 93 3.30 12.88 12.47
C LEU A 93 2.17 13.58 13.23
N LYS A 94 1.92 13.20 14.47
CA LYS A 94 0.94 13.87 15.33
C LYS A 94 1.27 15.34 15.58
N ALA A 95 2.55 15.67 15.69
CA ALA A 95 3.00 17.05 15.86
C ALA A 95 2.76 17.93 14.62
N LEU A 96 2.55 17.35 13.43
CA LEU A 96 2.18 18.09 12.23
C LEU A 96 0.70 18.55 12.25
N GLY A 97 -0.14 17.96 13.11
CA GLY A 97 -1.53 18.38 13.26
C GLY A 97 -2.29 18.40 11.93
N ASP A 98 -2.88 19.54 11.59
CA ASP A 98 -3.72 19.73 10.38
C ASP A 98 -2.90 19.82 9.07
N GLU A 99 -1.58 19.74 9.14
CA GLU A 99 -0.74 19.69 7.93
C GLU A 99 -0.86 18.35 7.19
N ILE A 100 -1.29 17.29 7.88
CA ILE A 100 -1.54 15.96 7.30
C ILE A 100 -3.04 15.63 7.32
N VAL A 101 -3.48 14.90 6.31
CA VAL A 101 -4.82 14.31 6.24
C VAL A 101 -4.72 12.81 6.54
N VAL A 102 -5.34 12.34 7.62
CA VAL A 102 -5.34 10.92 8.00
C VAL A 102 -6.63 10.28 7.49
N PHE A 103 -6.53 9.33 6.56
CA PHE A 103 -7.71 8.60 6.04
C PHE A 103 -8.10 7.48 7.01
N ARG A 104 -9.00 7.77 7.92
CA ARG A 104 -9.32 6.92 9.10
C ARG A 104 -10.05 5.63 8.78
N ASN A 105 -10.63 5.50 7.59
CA ASN A 105 -11.48 4.36 7.23
C ASN A 105 -11.03 3.67 5.93
N MET A 106 -9.72 3.41 5.83
CA MET A 106 -9.08 2.78 4.69
C MET A 106 -8.99 1.26 4.86
N LEU A 107 -9.56 0.50 3.93
CA LEU A 107 -9.39 -0.96 3.86
C LEU A 107 -8.48 -1.34 2.70
N THR A 108 -7.57 -2.26 2.93
CA THR A 108 -6.76 -2.83 1.84
C THR A 108 -7.61 -3.74 0.93
N GLN A 109 -7.20 -3.85 -0.33
CA GLN A 109 -7.81 -4.76 -1.29
C GLN A 109 -7.37 -6.23 -1.12
N SER A 110 -6.37 -6.51 -0.32
CA SER A 110 -5.94 -7.87 0.03
C SER A 110 -5.10 -7.87 1.31
N ASN A 111 -5.09 -9.00 2.01
CA ASN A 111 -4.29 -9.23 3.21
C ASN A 111 -2.91 -9.86 2.92
N THR A 112 -2.39 -9.69 1.71
CA THR A 112 -1.07 -10.22 1.31
C THR A 112 -0.36 -9.26 0.37
N THR A 113 0.93 -9.01 0.60
CA THR A 113 1.77 -8.07 -0.15
C THR A 113 1.75 -8.35 -1.66
N HIS A 114 1.91 -9.60 -2.07
CA HIS A 114 1.95 -9.97 -3.49
C HIS A 114 0.64 -9.76 -4.26
N LYS A 115 -0.49 -9.50 -3.56
CA LYS A 115 -1.76 -9.09 -4.16
C LYS A 115 -2.06 -7.62 -3.92
N SER A 116 -1.89 -7.13 -2.68
CA SER A 116 -2.23 -5.75 -2.31
C SER A 116 -1.37 -4.72 -3.03
N VAL A 117 -0.06 -4.90 -3.08
CA VAL A 117 0.85 -3.93 -3.73
C VAL A 117 0.58 -3.81 -5.23
N PRO A 118 0.43 -4.89 -6.02
CA PRO A 118 0.02 -4.75 -7.42
C PRO A 118 -1.34 -4.05 -7.60
N MET A 119 -2.31 -4.31 -6.72
CA MET A 119 -3.60 -3.62 -6.76
C MET A 119 -3.48 -2.13 -6.44
N ILE A 120 -2.65 -1.76 -5.46
CA ILE A 120 -2.34 -0.36 -5.11
C ILE A 120 -1.64 0.37 -6.26
N LEU A 121 -0.78 -0.32 -6.99
CA LEU A 121 -0.03 0.24 -8.13
C LEU A 121 -0.82 0.27 -9.44
N SER A 122 -2.06 -0.21 -9.47
CA SER A 122 -2.87 -0.33 -10.67
C SER A 122 -4.21 0.39 -10.57
N SER A 123 -4.81 0.67 -11.73
CA SER A 123 -6.19 1.18 -11.83
C SER A 123 -7.26 0.09 -11.64
N VAL A 124 -6.85 -1.13 -11.31
CA VAL A 124 -7.74 -2.31 -11.31
C VAL A 124 -8.58 -2.36 -10.04
N ARG A 125 -9.89 -2.52 -10.20
CA ARG A 125 -10.80 -2.72 -9.07
C ARG A 125 -10.71 -4.16 -8.55
N THR A 126 -11.07 -4.38 -7.29
CA THR A 126 -11.00 -5.70 -6.65
C THR A 126 -11.76 -6.78 -7.43
N ASN A 127 -12.91 -6.46 -8.01
CA ASN A 127 -13.70 -7.39 -8.82
C ASN A 127 -13.19 -7.58 -10.26
N GLU A 128 -12.15 -6.86 -10.67
CA GLU A 128 -11.52 -6.91 -11.99
C GLU A 128 -10.09 -7.47 -11.93
N HIS A 129 -9.75 -8.24 -10.90
CA HIS A 129 -8.37 -8.69 -10.62
C HIS A 129 -7.64 -9.28 -11.85
N ASP A 130 -8.31 -9.95 -12.75
CA ASP A 130 -7.70 -10.52 -13.96
C ASP A 130 -7.18 -9.44 -14.94
N GLU A 131 -7.70 -8.22 -14.88
CA GLU A 131 -7.20 -7.08 -15.68
C GLU A 131 -5.81 -6.60 -15.23
N LEU A 132 -5.38 -6.95 -14.01
CA LEU A 132 -4.03 -6.67 -13.51
C LEU A 132 -2.93 -7.20 -14.44
N PHE A 133 -3.19 -8.32 -15.13
CA PHE A 133 -2.23 -8.96 -16.03
C PHE A 133 -2.26 -8.37 -17.46
N ARG A 134 -3.03 -7.30 -17.68
CA ARG A 134 -3.19 -6.65 -18.99
C ARG A 134 -2.96 -5.16 -18.97
N ARG A 135 -3.08 -4.53 -17.78
CA ARG A 135 -2.90 -3.08 -17.61
C ARG A 135 -1.53 -2.80 -17.01
N LYS A 136 -0.92 -1.70 -17.41
CA LYS A 136 0.32 -1.20 -16.84
C LYS A 136 0.08 -0.54 -15.48
N GLY A 137 1.18 -0.33 -14.75
CA GLY A 137 1.13 0.26 -13.41
C GLY A 137 1.15 1.79 -13.38
N LEU A 138 1.10 2.32 -12.17
CA LEU A 138 1.16 3.75 -11.86
C LEU A 138 2.37 4.46 -12.52
N PRO A 139 3.59 3.86 -12.56
CA PRO A 139 4.71 4.51 -13.26
C PRO A 139 4.39 4.79 -14.74
N ALA A 140 3.77 3.86 -15.45
CA ALA A 140 3.42 4.05 -16.84
C ALA A 140 2.41 5.19 -17.06
N LEU A 141 1.43 5.36 -16.14
CA LEU A 141 0.49 6.48 -16.16
C LEU A 141 1.23 7.81 -16.06
N PHE A 142 2.16 7.93 -15.11
CA PHE A 142 2.91 9.16 -14.89
C PHE A 142 3.92 9.44 -16.01
N ASN A 143 4.57 8.41 -16.56
CA ASN A 143 5.46 8.56 -17.72
C ASN A 143 4.70 9.12 -18.93
N GLU A 144 3.50 8.59 -19.23
CA GLU A 144 2.66 9.13 -20.31
C GLU A 144 2.25 10.59 -20.05
N ALA A 145 2.08 10.99 -18.78
CA ALA A 145 1.76 12.36 -18.38
C ALA A 145 2.99 13.29 -18.32
N GLY A 146 4.21 12.79 -18.64
CA GLY A 146 5.42 13.57 -18.74
C GLY A 146 6.20 13.76 -17.45
N PHE A 147 5.96 12.92 -16.43
CA PHE A 147 6.81 12.84 -15.24
C PHE A 147 7.96 11.87 -15.49
N ARG A 148 9.09 12.11 -14.83
CA ARG A 148 10.14 11.11 -14.67
C ARG A 148 9.87 10.29 -13.42
N THR A 149 9.85 8.97 -13.56
CA THR A 149 9.38 8.07 -12.51
C THR A 149 10.51 7.22 -11.92
N TRP A 150 10.49 7.11 -10.58
CA TRP A 150 11.46 6.36 -9.80
C TRP A 150 10.73 5.38 -8.88
N PHE A 151 11.05 4.09 -9.01
CA PHE A 151 10.60 3.07 -8.07
C PHE A 151 11.78 2.65 -7.20
N LEU A 152 11.72 3.00 -5.91
CA LEU A 152 12.74 2.67 -4.92
C LEU A 152 12.17 1.62 -3.98
N SER A 153 12.76 0.43 -3.93
CA SER A 153 12.27 -0.66 -3.09
C SER A 153 13.28 -1.05 -2.02
N ASN A 154 12.83 -1.07 -0.78
CA ASN A 154 13.58 -1.62 0.35
C ASN A 154 13.35 -3.13 0.52
N GLN A 155 12.44 -3.72 -0.26
CA GLN A 155 12.24 -5.17 -0.37
C GLN A 155 13.06 -5.76 -1.52
N SER A 156 13.37 -7.06 -1.46
CA SER A 156 14.05 -7.77 -2.56
C SER A 156 13.12 -7.95 -3.76
N PRO A 157 13.65 -8.13 -4.98
CA PRO A 157 12.87 -8.64 -6.09
C PRO A 157 12.17 -9.95 -5.71
N GLN A 158 10.90 -10.04 -6.02
CA GLN A 158 10.06 -11.19 -5.63
C GLN A 158 9.72 -12.13 -6.78
N GLY A 159 10.08 -11.77 -8.03
CA GLY A 159 9.69 -12.51 -9.23
C GLY A 159 8.17 -12.51 -9.45
N ALA A 160 7.46 -11.51 -8.89
CA ALA A 160 6.02 -11.43 -8.84
C ALA A 160 5.50 -10.23 -9.67
N MET A 161 4.20 -10.00 -9.64
CA MET A 161 3.54 -8.91 -10.36
C MET A 161 4.05 -7.53 -9.92
N ILE A 162 4.51 -7.41 -8.67
CA ILE A 162 5.12 -6.17 -8.14
C ILE A 162 6.31 -5.75 -9.02
N ASP A 163 7.22 -6.70 -9.30
CA ASP A 163 8.42 -6.41 -10.10
C ASP A 163 8.07 -6.05 -11.55
N LYS A 164 7.00 -6.63 -12.09
CA LYS A 164 6.52 -6.30 -13.43
C LYS A 164 6.04 -4.86 -13.51
N LEU A 165 5.19 -4.43 -12.56
CA LEU A 165 4.68 -3.06 -12.50
C LEU A 165 5.77 -2.04 -12.12
N ALA A 166 6.74 -2.42 -11.27
CA ALA A 166 7.86 -1.58 -10.91
C ALA A 166 8.78 -1.27 -12.10
N ARG A 167 8.93 -2.21 -13.04
CA ARG A 167 9.71 -2.01 -14.28
C ARG A 167 9.07 -1.05 -15.28
N ASP A 168 7.82 -0.66 -15.09
CA ASP A 168 7.20 0.41 -15.87
C ASP A 168 7.79 1.80 -15.52
N ALA A 169 8.54 1.94 -14.40
CA ALA A 169 9.23 3.17 -14.05
C ALA A 169 10.48 3.40 -14.91
N ASP A 170 10.85 4.67 -15.13
CA ASP A 170 12.10 5.02 -15.84
C ASP A 170 13.32 4.51 -15.11
N SER A 171 13.24 4.39 -13.78
CA SER A 171 14.31 3.84 -12.96
C SER A 171 13.77 3.01 -11.80
N LEU A 172 14.33 1.82 -11.62
CA LEU A 172 14.03 0.88 -10.54
C LEU A 172 15.30 0.60 -9.74
N ILE A 173 15.26 0.87 -8.44
CA ILE A 173 16.39 0.67 -7.53
C ILE A 173 15.94 -0.16 -6.33
N TYR A 174 16.66 -1.26 -6.07
CA TYR A 174 16.51 -2.07 -4.87
C TYR A 174 17.58 -1.70 -3.85
N MET A 175 17.17 -1.40 -2.61
CA MET A 175 18.11 -1.02 -1.53
C MET A 175 18.91 -2.23 -1.04
N GLY A 176 20.13 -1.94 -0.54
CA GLY A 176 20.98 -2.92 0.11
C GLY A 176 20.67 -3.13 1.60
N HIS A 177 21.47 -3.95 2.27
CA HIS A 177 21.41 -4.15 3.73
C HIS A 177 22.24 -3.11 4.51
N PRO A 178 21.86 -2.77 5.76
CA PRO A 178 20.62 -3.11 6.44
C PRO A 178 19.42 -2.41 5.76
N ARG A 179 18.25 -3.04 5.81
CA ARG A 179 17.06 -2.55 5.10
C ARG A 179 16.20 -1.66 5.99
N TYR A 180 16.74 -0.51 6.39
CA TYR A 180 15.99 0.52 7.09
C TYR A 180 15.41 1.51 6.08
N ASP A 181 14.13 1.88 6.22
CA ASP A 181 13.42 2.68 5.23
C ASP A 181 14.01 4.09 5.03
N MET A 182 14.80 4.60 5.98
CA MET A 182 15.54 5.86 5.80
C MET A 182 16.48 5.85 4.57
N GLN A 183 16.95 4.70 4.11
CA GLN A 183 17.76 4.60 2.88
C GLN A 183 17.00 5.02 1.63
N LEU A 184 15.68 4.83 1.61
CA LEU A 184 14.82 5.30 0.52
C LEU A 184 14.85 6.83 0.45
N LEU A 185 14.76 7.51 1.59
CA LEU A 185 14.85 8.97 1.67
C LEU A 185 16.22 9.48 1.22
N ASP A 186 17.31 8.86 1.70
CA ASP A 186 18.66 9.26 1.33
C ASP A 186 18.92 9.10 -0.18
N THR A 187 18.34 8.06 -0.78
CA THR A 187 18.43 7.84 -2.23
C THR A 187 17.56 8.84 -2.98
N MET A 188 16.33 9.10 -2.52
CA MET A 188 15.44 10.11 -3.10
C MET A 188 16.08 11.51 -3.09
N LYS A 189 16.70 11.94 -1.98
CA LYS A 189 17.40 13.23 -1.88
C LYS A 189 18.46 13.37 -2.97
N ARG A 190 19.36 12.38 -3.11
CA ARG A 190 20.41 12.41 -4.14
C ARG A 190 19.84 12.54 -5.56
N ILE A 191 18.70 11.88 -5.82
CA ILE A 191 18.04 11.94 -7.13
C ILE A 191 17.45 13.33 -7.36
N VAL A 192 16.73 13.88 -6.37
CA VAL A 192 16.12 15.23 -6.46
C VAL A 192 17.18 16.31 -6.67
N GLU A 193 18.33 16.18 -6.00
CA GLU A 193 19.48 17.10 -6.15
C GLU A 193 20.16 16.99 -7.51
N ALA A 194 20.22 15.78 -8.07
CA ALA A 194 20.84 15.52 -9.38
C ALA A 194 19.95 15.86 -10.57
N ASP A 195 18.63 15.74 -10.42
CA ASP A 195 17.65 16.04 -11.47
C ASP A 195 16.88 17.30 -11.06
N THR A 196 17.24 18.43 -11.62
CA THR A 196 16.65 19.75 -11.30
C THR A 196 15.59 20.22 -12.29
N GLU A 197 15.41 19.52 -13.41
CA GLU A 197 14.57 19.99 -14.51
C GLU A 197 13.23 19.26 -14.63
N ASN A 198 13.20 17.98 -14.29
CA ASN A 198 12.01 17.16 -14.48
C ASN A 198 11.04 17.26 -13.31
N ASP A 199 9.74 17.16 -13.62
CA ASP A 199 8.72 16.81 -12.63
C ASP A 199 8.87 15.33 -12.27
N LEU A 200 8.79 15.00 -10.99
CA LEU A 200 9.15 13.67 -10.50
C LEU A 200 7.98 12.95 -9.81
N LEU A 201 7.88 11.65 -10.09
CA LEU A 201 7.16 10.73 -9.22
C LEU A 201 8.15 9.77 -8.55
N PHE A 202 8.11 9.70 -7.24
CA PHE A 202 8.76 8.64 -6.47
C PHE A 202 7.73 7.66 -5.94
N ILE A 203 7.97 6.37 -6.15
CA ILE A 203 7.28 5.29 -5.45
C ILE A 203 8.29 4.69 -4.49
N LEU A 204 8.04 4.84 -3.19
CA LEU A 204 8.90 4.34 -2.12
C LEU A 204 8.24 3.10 -1.51
N HIS A 205 8.77 1.92 -1.84
CA HIS A 205 8.26 0.63 -1.36
C HIS A 205 9.05 0.21 -0.12
N CYS A 206 8.44 0.39 1.04
CA CYS A 206 9.05 0.20 2.35
C CYS A 206 9.18 -1.28 2.72
N TYR A 207 10.09 -1.56 3.66
CA TYR A 207 10.10 -2.81 4.39
C TYR A 207 9.25 -2.73 5.68
N GLY A 208 8.92 -1.53 6.11
CA GLY A 208 7.91 -1.19 7.10
C GLY A 208 7.93 -2.04 8.36
N SER A 209 6.77 -2.63 8.66
CA SER A 209 6.58 -3.51 9.82
C SER A 209 6.58 -5.00 9.46
N HIS A 210 7.29 -5.41 8.40
CA HIS A 210 7.42 -6.82 8.03
C HIS A 210 8.08 -7.65 9.15
N PHE A 211 7.55 -8.83 9.42
CA PHE A 211 8.14 -9.77 10.39
C PHE A 211 9.58 -10.18 9.95
N SER A 212 10.62 -10.30 10.84
CA SER A 212 10.63 -10.05 12.27
C SER A 212 10.76 -8.56 12.59
N TYR A 213 9.86 -8.04 13.39
CA TYR A 213 9.69 -6.60 13.62
C TYR A 213 10.93 -5.91 14.20
N HIS A 214 11.64 -6.55 15.16
CA HIS A 214 12.84 -6.00 15.80
C HIS A 214 14.00 -5.72 14.83
N GLN A 215 13.93 -6.23 13.59
CA GLN A 215 14.90 -5.97 12.52
C GLN A 215 14.50 -4.77 11.63
N ARG A 216 13.37 -4.14 11.88
CA ARG A 216 12.83 -3.06 11.02
C ARG A 216 13.30 -1.67 11.42
N TYR A 217 14.01 -1.53 12.52
CA TYR A 217 14.56 -0.28 13.04
C TYR A 217 15.94 -0.52 13.63
N PRO A 218 16.82 0.51 13.63
CA PRO A 218 18.10 0.42 14.31
C PRO A 218 17.89 0.32 15.83
N ARG A 219 18.76 -0.38 16.53
CA ARG A 219 18.60 -0.68 17.97
C ARG A 219 18.41 0.57 18.83
N GLU A 220 19.10 1.65 18.49
CA GLU A 220 19.00 2.95 19.17
C GLU A 220 17.65 3.64 18.98
N ALA A 221 16.85 3.24 18.00
CA ALA A 221 15.50 3.74 17.77
C ALA A 221 14.42 2.98 18.57
N ALA A 222 14.78 1.90 19.26
CA ALA A 222 13.86 1.15 20.10
C ALA A 222 13.38 2.02 21.28
N TYR A 223 12.07 2.19 21.40
CA TYR A 223 11.42 2.99 22.44
C TYR A 223 10.66 2.12 23.45
N PHE A 224 9.91 1.13 22.95
CA PHE A 224 9.14 0.21 23.77
C PHE A 224 9.97 -1.03 24.07
N LEU A 225 10.23 -1.29 25.36
CA LEU A 225 11.09 -2.38 25.80
C LEU A 225 10.38 -3.26 26.85
N PRO A 226 10.73 -4.54 26.98
CA PRO A 226 11.65 -5.30 26.13
C PRO A 226 11.06 -5.63 24.76
N ASP A 227 11.90 -5.69 23.71
CA ASP A 227 11.53 -5.96 22.33
C ASP A 227 12.38 -7.08 21.68
N ASP A 228 12.89 -7.97 22.51
CA ASP A 228 13.75 -9.07 22.08
C ASP A 228 13.07 -9.99 21.07
N ASP A 229 13.89 -10.64 20.23
CA ASP A 229 13.44 -11.72 19.37
C ASP A 229 13.01 -12.92 20.23
N VAL A 230 11.77 -13.34 20.07
CA VAL A 230 11.16 -14.40 20.87
C VAL A 230 10.29 -15.31 20.00
N ALA A 231 10.04 -16.52 20.48
CA ALA A 231 9.06 -17.41 19.87
C ALA A 231 7.66 -16.78 19.87
N ILE A 232 6.89 -17.06 18.81
CA ILE A 232 5.52 -16.55 18.66
C ILE A 232 4.60 -17.35 19.57
N GLU A 233 4.45 -16.89 20.80
CA GLU A 233 3.66 -17.50 21.84
C GLU A 233 2.94 -16.40 22.65
N ARG A 234 1.74 -16.72 23.18
CA ARG A 234 0.92 -15.77 23.95
C ARG A 234 1.67 -15.15 25.14
N GLN A 235 2.51 -15.92 25.80
CA GLN A 235 3.34 -15.42 26.92
C GLN A 235 4.35 -14.33 26.49
N HIS A 236 4.71 -14.27 25.22
CA HIS A 236 5.65 -13.29 24.66
C HIS A 236 4.94 -12.12 23.97
N LYS A 237 3.61 -12.08 23.99
CA LYS A 237 2.80 -11.08 23.28
C LYS A 237 3.31 -9.64 23.49
N GLN A 238 3.65 -9.28 24.74
CA GLN A 238 4.11 -7.93 25.05
C GLN A 238 5.41 -7.56 24.33
N LYS A 239 6.37 -8.47 24.25
CA LYS A 239 7.64 -8.26 23.54
C LYS A 239 7.42 -8.11 22.03
N ILE A 240 6.56 -8.96 21.47
CA ILE A 240 6.17 -8.92 20.05
C ILE A 240 5.51 -7.59 19.74
N TRP A 241 4.56 -7.15 20.58
CA TRP A 241 3.89 -5.85 20.43
C TRP A 241 4.86 -4.67 20.56
N ASN A 242 5.81 -4.74 21.51
CA ASN A 242 6.83 -3.70 21.66
C ASN A 242 7.68 -3.57 20.38
N ALA A 243 8.14 -4.69 19.83
CA ALA A 243 8.91 -4.68 18.58
C ALA A 243 8.09 -4.15 17.40
N TYR A 244 6.81 -4.55 17.30
CA TYR A 244 5.91 -4.05 16.26
C TYR A 244 5.66 -2.55 16.39
N ASP A 245 5.34 -2.05 17.59
CA ASP A 245 5.12 -0.63 17.84
C ASP A 245 6.38 0.22 17.60
N ASN A 246 7.57 -0.34 17.89
CA ASN A 246 8.85 0.29 17.52
C ASN A 246 9.02 0.42 16.00
N SER A 247 8.61 -0.60 15.23
CA SER A 247 8.66 -0.53 13.77
C SER A 247 7.72 0.55 13.20
N ILE A 248 6.50 0.70 13.78
CA ILE A 248 5.58 1.78 13.44
C ILE A 248 6.17 3.15 13.82
N ARG A 249 6.80 3.25 14.99
CA ARG A 249 7.47 4.48 15.42
C ARG A 249 8.64 4.87 14.52
N TYR A 250 9.32 3.89 13.95
CA TYR A 250 10.35 4.14 12.94
C TYR A 250 9.75 4.59 11.60
N THR A 251 8.59 4.04 11.21
CA THR A 251 7.81 4.52 10.06
C THR A 251 7.35 5.98 10.26
N ASP A 252 6.93 6.36 11.46
CA ASP A 252 6.64 7.76 11.83
C ASP A 252 7.85 8.68 11.61
N THR A 253 9.03 8.23 12.03
CA THR A 253 10.28 8.97 11.80
C THR A 253 10.60 9.09 10.31
N PHE A 254 10.43 8.01 9.55
CA PHE A 254 10.66 8.00 8.11
C PHE A 254 9.71 8.96 7.39
N LEU A 255 8.40 8.81 7.57
CA LEU A 255 7.39 9.65 6.89
C LEU A 255 7.55 11.13 7.24
N SER A 256 7.73 11.46 8.53
CA SER A 256 7.96 12.85 8.95
C SER A 256 9.24 13.44 8.37
N SER A 257 10.28 12.62 8.17
CA SER A 257 11.53 13.07 7.53
C SER A 257 11.36 13.28 6.02
N VAL A 258 10.57 12.44 5.34
CA VAL A 258 10.21 12.66 3.91
C VAL A 258 9.41 13.95 3.76
N ILE A 259 8.39 14.16 4.60
CA ILE A 259 7.58 15.38 4.61
C ILE A 259 8.45 16.61 4.86
N GLY A 260 9.30 16.57 5.89
CA GLY A 260 10.21 17.68 6.21
C GLY A 260 11.17 18.02 5.07
N TYR A 261 11.68 17.01 4.37
CA TYR A 261 12.50 17.23 3.17
C TYR A 261 11.69 17.86 2.04
N LEU A 262 10.52 17.34 1.70
CA LEU A 262 9.66 17.91 0.66
C LEU A 262 9.25 19.34 0.98
N ALA A 263 8.94 19.64 2.26
CA ALA A 263 8.60 20.99 2.71
C ALA A 263 9.76 22.00 2.59
N SER A 264 11.01 21.52 2.58
CA SER A 264 12.21 22.36 2.42
C SER A 264 12.55 22.70 0.97
N LEU A 265 11.88 22.05 0.00
CA LEU A 265 12.14 22.26 -1.43
C LEU A 265 11.33 23.44 -2.00
N ASP A 266 11.92 24.14 -2.94
CA ASP A 266 11.18 25.11 -3.78
C ASP A 266 10.43 24.37 -4.90
N ALA A 267 9.41 23.60 -4.49
CA ALA A 267 8.64 22.73 -5.38
C ALA A 267 7.18 22.58 -4.95
N CYS A 268 6.30 22.37 -5.91
CA CYS A 268 4.92 21.97 -5.66
C CYS A 268 4.91 20.48 -5.35
N SER A 269 4.71 20.10 -4.09
CA SER A 269 4.91 18.72 -3.65
C SER A 269 3.71 18.16 -2.88
N ALA A 270 3.50 16.84 -3.02
CA ALA A 270 2.57 16.09 -2.19
C ALA A 270 3.12 14.69 -1.88
N LEU A 271 2.70 14.16 -0.73
CA LEU A 271 2.96 12.79 -0.32
C LEU A 271 1.64 12.07 -0.07
N LEU A 272 1.54 10.85 -0.57
CA LEU A 272 0.48 9.90 -0.25
C LEU A 272 1.12 8.65 0.35
N TYR A 273 0.63 8.19 1.49
CA TYR A 273 1.08 6.98 2.16
C TYR A 273 -0.08 6.04 2.39
N SER A 274 0.13 4.75 2.20
CA SER A 274 -0.72 3.69 2.75
C SER A 274 0.09 2.43 3.00
N ALA A 275 -0.23 1.73 4.08
CA ALA A 275 0.22 0.35 4.21
C ALA A 275 -0.53 -0.53 3.21
N ASP A 276 0.13 -1.61 2.81
CA ASP A 276 -0.41 -2.60 1.88
C ASP A 276 -1.42 -3.55 2.53
N HIS A 277 -1.18 -3.97 3.77
CA HIS A 277 -2.08 -4.73 4.64
C HIS A 277 -1.72 -4.49 6.12
N GLY A 278 -2.55 -5.02 7.00
CA GLY A 278 -2.26 -5.09 8.42
C GLY A 278 -1.93 -6.52 8.86
N GLU A 279 -1.90 -6.76 10.18
CA GLU A 279 -1.53 -8.05 10.77
C GLU A 279 -2.39 -8.42 11.98
N ASP A 280 -2.60 -9.71 12.18
CA ASP A 280 -3.05 -10.28 13.45
C ASP A 280 -1.83 -10.41 14.39
N MET A 281 -2.00 -10.06 15.66
CA MET A 281 -0.92 -9.98 16.64
C MET A 281 -1.32 -10.64 17.97
N LEU A 282 -1.89 -11.84 17.90
CA LEU A 282 -2.43 -12.54 19.08
C LEU A 282 -3.52 -11.69 19.78
N ASP A 283 -4.36 -11.03 18.99
CA ASP A 283 -5.31 -10.03 19.49
C ASP A 283 -6.42 -10.63 20.34
N ASP A 284 -6.89 -11.81 19.98
CA ASP A 284 -8.01 -12.51 20.61
C ASP A 284 -7.66 -13.98 20.97
N ASP A 285 -8.65 -14.71 21.45
CA ASP A 285 -8.48 -16.11 21.89
C ASP A 285 -8.22 -17.10 20.74
N ARG A 286 -8.31 -16.66 19.49
CA ARG A 286 -7.96 -17.48 18.32
C ARG A 286 -6.45 -17.56 18.08
N GLU A 287 -5.67 -16.75 18.80
CA GLU A 287 -4.20 -16.69 18.77
C GLU A 287 -3.61 -16.56 17.36
N ARG A 288 -4.31 -15.83 16.48
CA ARG A 288 -3.83 -15.58 15.12
C ARG A 288 -2.64 -14.66 15.14
N PHE A 289 -1.71 -14.93 14.24
CA PHE A 289 -0.50 -14.12 14.07
C PHE A 289 -0.17 -13.96 12.59
N LEU A 290 0.40 -12.80 12.23
CA LEU A 290 0.69 -12.37 10.86
C LEU A 290 -0.57 -12.15 10.00
N HIS A 291 -0.38 -12.21 8.70
CA HIS A 291 -1.36 -11.96 7.66
C HIS A 291 -1.57 -13.22 6.78
N ALA A 292 -2.17 -13.06 5.60
CA ALA A 292 -2.42 -14.15 4.64
C ALA A 292 -3.35 -15.26 5.16
N SER A 293 -4.08 -15.03 6.24
CA SER A 293 -5.06 -16.00 6.72
C SER A 293 -6.24 -16.12 5.74
N PRO A 294 -6.67 -17.35 5.40
CA PRO A 294 -7.87 -17.57 4.60
C PRO A 294 -9.14 -16.96 5.23
N THR A 295 -9.15 -16.82 6.55
CA THR A 295 -10.19 -16.07 7.28
C THR A 295 -9.61 -14.72 7.67
N THR A 296 -9.86 -13.73 6.86
CA THR A 296 -9.37 -12.36 7.03
C THR A 296 -10.00 -11.68 8.24
N THR A 297 -9.23 -10.88 8.96
CA THR A 297 -9.67 -10.09 10.11
C THR A 297 -9.69 -8.60 9.81
N CYS A 298 -10.34 -7.81 10.66
CA CYS A 298 -10.28 -6.35 10.55
C CYS A 298 -8.85 -5.83 10.77
N TRP A 299 -8.04 -6.48 11.60
CA TRP A 299 -6.63 -6.10 11.83
C TRP A 299 -5.75 -6.28 10.59
N GLN A 300 -6.06 -7.26 9.74
CA GLN A 300 -5.37 -7.45 8.46
C GLN A 300 -5.85 -6.48 7.37
N LEU A 301 -7.10 -6.00 7.44
CA LEU A 301 -7.70 -5.16 6.39
C LEU A 301 -7.63 -3.67 6.67
N HIS A 302 -7.78 -3.22 7.91
CA HIS A 302 -7.77 -1.80 8.25
C HIS A 302 -6.34 -1.28 8.36
N VAL A 303 -5.93 -0.50 7.37
CA VAL A 303 -4.55 -0.03 7.20
C VAL A 303 -4.40 1.45 7.49
N ALA A 304 -3.20 1.85 7.93
CA ALA A 304 -2.84 3.24 8.09
C ALA A 304 -2.63 3.89 6.71
N SER A 305 -3.22 5.08 6.52
CA SER A 305 -3.12 5.86 5.29
C SER A 305 -3.20 7.35 5.58
N LEU A 306 -2.40 8.16 4.89
CA LEU A 306 -2.40 9.60 5.03
C LEU A 306 -1.92 10.32 3.75
N ALA A 307 -2.24 11.62 3.66
CA ALA A 307 -1.71 12.52 2.66
C ALA A 307 -1.10 13.77 3.31
N TRP A 308 -0.13 14.36 2.63
CA TRP A 308 0.45 15.66 2.95
C TRP A 308 0.61 16.49 1.67
N PHE A 309 0.45 17.80 1.79
CA PHE A 309 0.56 18.75 0.69
C PHE A 309 1.43 19.94 1.10
N SER A 310 2.40 20.31 0.25
CA SER A 310 3.20 21.53 0.48
C SER A 310 2.34 22.79 0.42
N GLU A 311 2.82 23.88 1.00
CA GLU A 311 2.13 25.19 0.93
C GLU A 311 1.99 25.66 -0.53
N ASP A 312 3.00 25.41 -1.38
CA ASP A 312 2.93 25.70 -2.81
C ASP A 312 1.83 24.88 -3.48
N TYR A 313 1.69 23.59 -3.13
CA TYR A 313 0.60 22.75 -3.65
C TYR A 313 -0.78 23.28 -3.24
N LYS A 314 -0.98 23.58 -1.96
CA LYS A 314 -2.25 24.12 -1.43
C LYS A 314 -2.64 25.43 -2.09
N ARG A 315 -1.65 26.28 -2.44
CA ARG A 315 -1.88 27.54 -3.12
C ARG A 315 -2.30 27.34 -4.58
N VAL A 316 -1.66 26.41 -5.30
CA VAL A 316 -1.89 26.18 -6.74
C VAL A 316 -3.10 25.28 -6.98
N PHE A 317 -3.27 24.24 -6.16
CA PHE A 317 -4.32 23.24 -6.28
C PHE A 317 -5.16 23.11 -4.99
N PRO A 318 -5.77 24.20 -4.50
CA PRO A 318 -6.48 24.21 -3.21
C PRO A 318 -7.66 23.24 -3.17
N GLN A 319 -8.30 22.98 -4.31
CA GLN A 319 -9.46 22.11 -4.39
C GLN A 319 -9.13 20.65 -4.02
N GLN A 320 -7.98 20.13 -4.49
CA GLN A 320 -7.55 18.77 -4.23
C GLN A 320 -7.18 18.59 -2.75
N ALA A 321 -6.45 19.53 -2.17
CA ALA A 321 -6.07 19.49 -0.76
C ALA A 321 -7.30 19.59 0.15
N ALA A 322 -8.25 20.48 -0.15
CA ALA A 322 -9.49 20.64 0.60
C ALA A 322 -10.41 19.40 0.47
N ALA A 323 -10.51 18.82 -0.73
CA ALA A 323 -11.29 17.60 -0.94
C ALA A 323 -10.70 16.43 -0.14
N ALA A 324 -9.36 16.23 -0.19
CA ALA A 324 -8.71 15.20 0.62
C ALA A 324 -9.01 15.36 2.11
N ALA A 325 -8.91 16.57 2.65
CA ALA A 325 -9.24 16.87 4.06
C ALA A 325 -10.71 16.56 4.37
N SER A 326 -11.65 16.88 3.47
CA SER A 326 -13.07 16.58 3.67
C SER A 326 -13.40 15.08 3.70
N HIS A 327 -12.52 14.23 3.15
CA HIS A 327 -12.69 12.77 3.07
C HIS A 327 -11.91 12.00 4.14
N GLU A 328 -11.40 12.64 5.19
CA GLU A 328 -10.68 12.01 6.29
C GLU A 328 -11.40 10.78 6.86
N ASN A 329 -12.71 10.86 7.04
CA ASN A 329 -13.55 9.80 7.60
C ASN A 329 -14.32 8.99 6.55
N ALA A 330 -14.15 9.32 5.26
CA ALA A 330 -14.87 8.63 4.19
C ALA A 330 -14.47 7.15 4.09
N PRO A 331 -15.43 6.25 3.85
CA PRO A 331 -15.11 4.84 3.62
C PRO A 331 -14.36 4.69 2.30
N ALA A 332 -13.18 4.10 2.36
CA ALA A 332 -12.31 3.92 1.20
C ALA A 332 -11.67 2.52 1.17
N THR A 333 -11.20 2.14 -0.01
CA THR A 333 -10.26 1.03 -0.18
C THR A 333 -8.97 1.52 -0.83
N THR A 334 -7.92 0.74 -0.75
CA THR A 334 -6.62 1.09 -1.37
C THR A 334 -6.70 1.29 -2.89
N HIS A 335 -7.78 0.86 -3.56
CA HIS A 335 -8.06 1.24 -4.96
C HIS A 335 -8.15 2.77 -5.15
N ALA A 336 -8.68 3.48 -4.16
CA ALA A 336 -8.80 4.94 -4.24
C ALA A 336 -7.44 5.64 -4.32
N LEU A 337 -6.35 5.01 -3.86
CA LEU A 337 -5.04 5.63 -3.79
C LEU A 337 -4.42 5.85 -5.17
N PHE A 338 -4.56 4.89 -6.10
CA PHE A 338 -4.15 5.08 -7.49
C PHE A 338 -4.88 6.29 -8.11
N GLN A 339 -6.18 6.37 -7.89
CA GLN A 339 -7.03 7.46 -8.40
C GLN A 339 -6.66 8.80 -7.74
N THR A 340 -6.36 8.77 -6.45
CA THR A 340 -6.02 9.94 -5.66
C THR A 340 -4.68 10.54 -6.09
N ILE A 341 -3.63 9.73 -6.26
CA ILE A 341 -2.33 10.26 -6.68
C ILE A 341 -2.36 10.79 -8.12
N ALA A 342 -3.15 10.16 -9.00
CA ALA A 342 -3.38 10.66 -10.35
C ALA A 342 -4.10 12.01 -10.35
N ASP A 343 -5.14 12.18 -9.51
CA ASP A 343 -5.88 13.45 -9.39
C ASP A 343 -5.03 14.55 -8.71
N ILE A 344 -4.22 14.20 -7.70
CA ILE A 344 -3.23 15.11 -7.11
C ILE A 344 -2.28 15.65 -8.18
N ALA A 345 -1.81 14.81 -9.09
CA ALA A 345 -0.94 15.20 -10.20
C ALA A 345 -1.70 15.81 -11.38
N ARG A 346 -3.01 16.06 -11.24
CA ARG A 346 -3.87 16.63 -12.30
C ARG A 346 -3.83 15.82 -13.61
N ILE A 347 -3.73 14.49 -13.51
CA ILE A 347 -3.72 13.58 -14.66
C ILE A 347 -5.15 13.17 -14.99
N GLU A 348 -5.53 13.35 -16.27
CA GLU A 348 -6.69 12.73 -16.89
C GLU A 348 -6.21 11.60 -17.81
N ALA A 349 -6.87 10.46 -17.72
CA ALA A 349 -6.49 9.27 -18.49
C ALA A 349 -7.63 8.26 -18.55
N ASP A 350 -7.52 7.27 -19.43
CA ASP A 350 -8.37 6.09 -19.38
C ASP A 350 -8.14 5.38 -18.05
N TYR A 351 -9.20 4.83 -17.45
CA TYR A 351 -9.19 4.14 -16.17
C TYR A 351 -8.84 5.01 -14.95
N VAL A 352 -8.80 6.34 -15.10
CA VAL A 352 -8.71 7.31 -13.99
C VAL A 352 -10.09 7.96 -13.80
N TYR A 353 -10.64 7.78 -12.59
CA TYR A 353 -12.02 8.19 -12.26
C TYR A 353 -12.02 9.14 -11.07
N ARG A 354 -12.51 10.36 -11.25
CA ARG A 354 -12.57 11.36 -10.17
C ARG A 354 -13.47 10.95 -9.02
N GLU A 355 -14.56 10.24 -9.31
CA GLU A 355 -15.47 9.70 -8.28
C GLU A 355 -14.84 8.61 -7.42
N ALA A 356 -13.65 8.12 -7.77
CA ALA A 356 -12.86 7.19 -6.97
C ALA A 356 -11.63 7.83 -6.30
N SER A 357 -11.41 9.15 -6.47
CA SER A 357 -10.30 9.90 -5.89
C SER A 357 -10.70 10.59 -4.59
N LEU A 358 -9.95 10.35 -3.51
CA LEU A 358 -10.13 11.07 -2.24
C LEU A 358 -9.75 12.56 -2.33
N ALA A 359 -8.99 12.96 -3.35
CA ALA A 359 -8.67 14.36 -3.63
C ALA A 359 -9.70 15.06 -4.54
N SER A 360 -10.83 14.38 -4.84
CA SER A 360 -11.90 14.92 -5.68
C SER A 360 -13.15 15.26 -4.87
N PRO A 361 -13.77 16.43 -5.05
CA PRO A 361 -15.06 16.73 -4.44
C PRO A 361 -16.19 15.79 -4.85
N SER A 362 -16.03 15.05 -5.95
CA SER A 362 -17.01 14.10 -6.47
C SER A 362 -16.77 12.67 -6.00
N TYR A 363 -15.94 12.45 -4.97
CA TYR A 363 -15.69 11.12 -4.42
C TYR A 363 -16.98 10.42 -3.99
N ASP A 364 -17.20 9.20 -4.50
CA ASP A 364 -18.39 8.42 -4.17
C ASP A 364 -18.16 7.57 -2.90
N THR A 365 -18.74 8.02 -1.79
CA THR A 365 -18.69 7.35 -0.49
C THR A 365 -19.62 6.13 -0.40
N THR A 366 -20.44 5.86 -1.41
CA THR A 366 -21.42 4.76 -1.41
C THR A 366 -20.90 3.48 -2.05
N VAL A 367 -19.72 3.52 -2.68
CA VAL A 367 -19.12 2.35 -3.32
C VAL A 367 -18.89 1.23 -2.31
N ARG A 368 -19.38 0.04 -2.66
CA ARG A 368 -19.17 -1.17 -1.84
C ARG A 368 -17.68 -1.50 -1.79
N ARG A 369 -17.15 -1.59 -0.57
CA ARG A 369 -15.78 -2.01 -0.33
C ARG A 369 -15.65 -3.52 -0.39
N CYS A 370 -14.70 -4.00 -1.16
CA CYS A 370 -14.40 -5.42 -1.33
C CYS A 370 -12.90 -5.66 -1.20
N TYR A 371 -12.54 -6.85 -0.76
CA TYR A 371 -11.14 -7.33 -0.77
C TYR A 371 -11.04 -8.67 -1.49
N LEU A 372 -9.84 -9.02 -1.94
CA LEU A 372 -9.55 -10.32 -2.55
C LEU A 372 -9.34 -11.36 -1.44
N ASN A 373 -10.08 -12.43 -1.51
CA ASN A 373 -9.79 -13.59 -0.70
C ASN A 373 -8.56 -14.37 -1.23
N ASP A 374 -8.20 -15.45 -0.58
CA ASP A 374 -7.09 -16.34 -0.93
C ASP A 374 -7.18 -16.91 -2.37
N HIS A 375 -8.37 -16.99 -2.93
CA HIS A 375 -8.63 -17.47 -4.31
C HIS A 375 -8.85 -16.35 -5.35
N ASN A 376 -8.36 -15.15 -5.09
CA ASN A 376 -8.48 -13.98 -5.98
C ASN A 376 -9.93 -13.60 -6.34
N ARG A 377 -10.85 -13.77 -5.40
CA ARG A 377 -12.25 -13.38 -5.57
C ARG A 377 -12.57 -12.20 -4.65
N ALA A 378 -13.28 -11.22 -5.21
CA ALA A 378 -13.82 -10.12 -4.43
C ALA A 378 -14.93 -10.63 -3.48
N VAL A 379 -14.81 -10.27 -2.20
CA VAL A 379 -15.77 -10.58 -1.13
C VAL A 379 -16.08 -9.35 -0.32
#